data_1c3048caf142d27df495c5d3260ec77b
#
_entry.id   1c3048caf142d27df495c5d3260ec77b
#
_cell.length_a   1.000
_cell.length_b   1.000
_cell.length_c   1.000
_cell.angle_alpha   90.00
_cell.angle_beta   90.00
_cell.angle_gamma   90.00
#
_symmetry.space_group_name_H-M   'P 1'
#
loop_
_entity.id
_entity.type
_entity.pdbx_description
1 polymer ?
#
loop_
_entity_poly.entity_id
_entity_poly.type
_entity_poly.pdbx_seq_one_letter_code
_entity_poly.pdbx_strand_id
1 'polypeptide(L)'
;MPDVIPAYAPSWSWTGFYVGAHLGAGSASTQFSDPRGPAIYGGTVRSPSFLGGGQAGYNWQIPNSKFVLGIEGDVSGYFSDGSATCLASSGFFISANCRVYPGVGGSLTGRLGWAAGAQGRTLVYAKGGVAALQERIDITSNALNPLFSPSTGFDGTRWGWTAGAGVERAITPAWSFRLEYDYAKFGALNIATPQSFLQVAPPLPNGYLYTAGGTSSVSQNLQTVKLGLNYKIGVDGDARFQPAESDYRLRGATDAGAIPGIDVEIGGRVWYSSGRFQKDLGATPFQSQQNVLVSRLTYDTTAASGEVFGRVDTAQNIFLKGYVGGGKILSGNMHDEDWLIFDGTVPYSNTLSSVTGDIGYATLDLGYSLFRGPSANVGAFVGYNYYKDDKSAYGCVQIANRFSDCVPSIPNSTLGITQSNKWNSFRIGANGVVKVMDGLTLTADAAYLPFVNYTGVDNHVLRTDVSNTVSPESGTGHGVQLEAVLSYAIGKNFSVGAGGRYWAMWAPGASTNIFGTDCPCQTLPVRAERYGGFIQASYKLDGLK
;
A
#
# COMPACT_ATOMS: atom_id res chain seq x y z
N MET A 1 -54.09 -38.03 -5.07
CA MET A 1 -52.72 -37.75 -4.62
C MET A 1 -52.72 -36.29 -4.20
N PRO A 2 -52.36 -35.94 -2.97
CA PRO A 2 -52.25 -34.52 -2.60
C PRO A 2 -51.05 -33.94 -3.30
N ASP A 3 -51.23 -32.77 -3.96
CA ASP A 3 -50.17 -31.97 -4.56
C ASP A 3 -49.18 -31.60 -3.48
N VAL A 4 -47.95 -32.10 -3.61
CA VAL A 4 -46.82 -31.66 -2.80
C VAL A 4 -46.46 -30.24 -3.29
N ILE A 5 -46.95 -29.23 -2.55
CA ILE A 5 -46.53 -27.85 -2.73
C ILE A 5 -45.00 -27.84 -2.52
N PRO A 6 -44.20 -27.47 -3.53
CA PRO A 6 -42.76 -27.40 -3.34
C PRO A 6 -42.49 -26.38 -2.23
N ALA A 7 -41.80 -26.82 -1.17
CA ALA A 7 -41.37 -25.95 -0.10
C ALA A 7 -40.53 -24.82 -0.73
N TYR A 8 -41.06 -23.62 -0.70
CA TYR A 8 -40.37 -22.41 -1.17
C TYR A 8 -39.13 -22.24 -0.29
N ALA A 9 -37.98 -22.55 -0.84
CA ALA A 9 -36.74 -22.28 -0.13
C ALA A 9 -36.73 -20.77 0.20
N PRO A 10 -36.52 -20.37 1.46
CA PRO A 10 -36.58 -18.97 1.85
C PRO A 10 -35.57 -18.19 1.00
N SER A 11 -36.10 -17.25 0.21
CA SER A 11 -35.24 -16.34 -0.57
C SER A 11 -34.37 -15.57 0.39
N TRP A 12 -33.05 -15.51 0.12
CA TRP A 12 -32.11 -14.70 0.92
C TRP A 12 -32.61 -13.25 0.97
N SER A 13 -32.59 -12.64 2.16
CA SER A 13 -32.90 -11.22 2.35
C SER A 13 -31.72 -10.50 3.01
N TRP A 14 -31.38 -9.33 2.52
CA TRP A 14 -30.37 -8.44 3.09
C TRP A 14 -30.90 -7.64 4.29
N THR A 15 -32.22 -7.61 4.54
CA THR A 15 -32.82 -6.86 5.64
C THR A 15 -32.35 -7.36 7.00
N GLY A 16 -31.85 -6.45 7.84
CA GLY A 16 -31.47 -6.73 9.23
C GLY A 16 -30.24 -5.96 9.67
N PHE A 17 -29.99 -6.00 10.98
CA PHE A 17 -28.78 -5.50 11.59
C PHE A 17 -27.61 -6.45 11.36
N TYR A 18 -26.42 -5.87 11.20
CA TYR A 18 -25.18 -6.63 11.13
C TYR A 18 -24.05 -5.92 11.88
N VAL A 19 -23.09 -6.70 12.31
CA VAL A 19 -21.80 -6.25 12.85
C VAL A 19 -20.69 -7.02 12.14
N GLY A 20 -19.54 -6.44 12.04
CA GLY A 20 -18.44 -7.10 11.34
C GLY A 20 -17.08 -6.53 11.67
N ALA A 21 -16.07 -7.19 11.14
CA ALA A 21 -14.69 -6.75 11.20
C ALA A 21 -14.10 -6.69 9.79
N HIS A 22 -13.10 -5.83 9.61
CA HIS A 22 -12.36 -5.72 8.35
C HIS A 22 -10.87 -5.53 8.57
N LEU A 23 -10.13 -5.97 7.58
CA LEU A 23 -8.70 -5.71 7.42
C LEU A 23 -8.49 -5.10 6.02
N GLY A 24 -7.44 -4.33 5.86
CA GLY A 24 -7.20 -3.74 4.56
C GLY A 24 -5.90 -2.96 4.49
N ALA A 25 -5.72 -2.27 3.38
CA ALA A 25 -4.68 -1.28 3.24
C ALA A 25 -5.23 -0.03 2.56
N GLY A 26 -4.49 1.05 2.74
CA GLY A 26 -4.80 2.32 2.14
C GLY A 26 -3.56 3.16 1.90
N SER A 27 -3.76 4.28 1.25
CA SER A 27 -2.75 5.31 1.10
C SER A 27 -3.39 6.67 1.23
N ALA A 28 -2.90 7.45 2.19
CA ALA A 28 -3.23 8.87 2.27
C ALA A 28 -2.28 9.66 1.38
N SER A 29 -2.81 10.65 0.69
CA SER A 29 -2.05 11.64 -0.06
C SER A 29 -2.34 13.03 0.52
N THR A 30 -1.35 13.59 1.20
CA THR A 30 -1.44 14.89 1.87
C THR A 30 -0.63 15.91 1.12
N GLN A 31 -1.26 16.95 0.63
CA GLN A 31 -0.66 17.98 -0.20
C GLN A 31 -0.51 19.28 0.59
N PHE A 32 0.70 19.81 0.63
CA PHE A 32 1.08 21.03 1.32
C PHE A 32 1.30 22.15 0.30
N SER A 33 0.64 23.29 0.49
CA SER A 33 0.96 24.50 -0.25
C SER A 33 2.18 25.18 0.37
N ASP A 34 3.04 25.77 -0.45
CA ASP A 34 4.13 26.59 0.04
C ASP A 34 3.67 28.06 0.09
N PRO A 35 3.77 28.76 1.24
CA PRO A 35 3.37 30.16 1.36
C PRO A 35 4.23 31.13 0.51
N ARG A 36 5.35 30.65 -0.05
CA ARG A 36 6.29 31.45 -0.84
C ARG A 36 6.12 31.28 -2.34
N GLY A 37 5.27 30.37 -2.79
CA GLY A 37 5.00 30.11 -4.19
C GLY A 37 5.04 28.65 -4.58
N PRO A 38 5.01 28.31 -5.86
CA PRO A 38 5.04 26.92 -6.32
C PRO A 38 6.32 26.19 -5.86
N ALA A 39 6.17 25.02 -5.28
CA ALA A 39 7.31 24.19 -4.90
C ALA A 39 8.04 23.69 -6.16
N ILE A 40 9.38 23.74 -6.16
CA ILE A 40 10.20 23.14 -7.21
C ILE A 40 10.20 21.61 -7.15
N TYR A 41 9.98 21.06 -5.93
CA TYR A 41 9.88 19.63 -5.68
C TYR A 41 9.11 19.35 -4.39
N GLY A 42 8.54 18.15 -4.29
CA GLY A 42 7.87 17.68 -3.08
C GLY A 42 6.48 18.28 -2.90
N GLY A 43 6.14 18.57 -1.64
CA GLY A 43 4.84 19.12 -1.26
C GLY A 43 3.72 18.07 -1.15
N THR A 44 3.94 16.81 -1.56
CA THR A 44 2.98 15.73 -1.39
C THR A 44 3.58 14.60 -0.55
N VAL A 45 3.01 14.38 0.62
CA VAL A 45 3.34 13.25 1.49
C VAL A 45 2.41 12.09 1.17
N ARG A 46 2.95 10.93 0.84
CA ARG A 46 2.21 9.67 0.75
C ARG A 46 2.40 8.88 2.04
N SER A 47 1.29 8.43 2.62
CA SER A 47 1.27 7.64 3.85
C SER A 47 0.56 6.32 3.57
N PRO A 48 1.28 5.33 3.01
CA PRO A 48 0.74 3.99 2.85
C PRO A 48 0.48 3.37 4.22
N SER A 49 -0.61 2.62 4.37
CA SER A 49 -1.03 2.07 5.65
C SER A 49 -1.65 0.70 5.53
N PHE A 50 -1.42 -0.12 6.56
CA PHE A 50 -2.31 -1.22 6.91
C PHE A 50 -3.43 -0.66 7.77
N LEU A 51 -4.64 -1.22 7.63
CA LEU A 51 -5.76 -0.86 8.46
C LEU A 51 -6.50 -2.10 8.98
N GLY A 52 -7.06 -1.97 10.16
CA GLY A 52 -7.95 -2.94 10.74
C GLY A 52 -9.01 -2.26 11.57
N GLY A 53 -10.21 -2.83 11.58
CA GLY A 53 -11.32 -2.18 12.24
C GLY A 53 -12.60 -3.01 12.29
N GLY A 54 -13.67 -2.32 12.66
CA GLY A 54 -15.00 -2.88 12.74
C GLY A 54 -16.05 -1.99 12.09
N GLN A 55 -17.18 -2.59 11.77
CA GLN A 55 -18.35 -1.93 11.23
C GLN A 55 -19.63 -2.48 11.84
N ALA A 56 -20.64 -1.63 11.86
CA ALA A 56 -22.00 -2.01 12.20
C ALA A 56 -22.99 -1.25 11.31
N GLY A 57 -24.10 -1.88 10.96
CA GLY A 57 -25.08 -1.25 10.09
C GLY A 57 -26.42 -1.97 10.08
N TYR A 58 -27.33 -1.37 9.33
CA TYR A 58 -28.65 -1.92 9.05
C TYR A 58 -28.91 -1.81 7.56
N ASN A 59 -29.32 -2.92 6.95
CA ASN A 59 -29.80 -2.97 5.58
C ASN A 59 -31.32 -3.19 5.55
N TRP A 60 -31.98 -2.56 4.60
CA TRP A 60 -33.39 -2.76 4.29
C TRP A 60 -33.54 -3.08 2.81
N GLN A 61 -33.87 -4.32 2.49
CA GLN A 61 -34.23 -4.72 1.14
C GLN A 61 -35.66 -4.34 0.86
N ILE A 62 -35.90 -3.54 -0.19
CA ILE A 62 -37.25 -3.12 -0.58
C ILE A 62 -38.07 -4.36 -0.93
N PRO A 63 -39.26 -4.53 -0.35
CA PRO A 63 -40.12 -5.68 -0.61
C PRO A 63 -40.35 -5.90 -2.13
N ASN A 64 -40.29 -7.15 -2.56
CA ASN A 64 -40.45 -7.56 -3.97
C ASN A 64 -39.45 -6.90 -4.94
N SER A 65 -38.32 -6.41 -4.44
CA SER A 65 -37.27 -5.73 -5.22
C SER A 65 -35.89 -6.32 -4.95
N LYS A 66 -34.98 -6.06 -5.86
CA LYS A 66 -33.54 -6.35 -5.69
C LYS A 66 -32.77 -5.18 -5.09
N PHE A 67 -33.38 -4.04 -4.86
CA PHE A 67 -32.75 -2.88 -4.25
C PHE A 67 -32.65 -3.02 -2.72
N VAL A 68 -31.50 -2.61 -2.22
CA VAL A 68 -31.18 -2.62 -0.79
C VAL A 68 -30.72 -1.23 -0.42
N LEU A 69 -31.35 -0.63 0.58
CA LEU A 69 -30.92 0.61 1.23
C LEU A 69 -30.28 0.26 2.57
N GLY A 70 -29.28 1.01 3.00
CA GLY A 70 -28.66 0.76 4.29
C GLY A 70 -27.96 1.99 4.85
N ILE A 71 -27.64 1.87 6.13
CA ILE A 71 -26.78 2.81 6.85
C ILE A 71 -25.69 2.00 7.54
N GLU A 72 -24.45 2.49 7.49
CA GLU A 72 -23.29 1.82 8.08
C GLU A 72 -22.39 2.84 8.77
N GLY A 73 -21.95 2.50 9.98
CA GLY A 73 -20.83 3.14 10.66
C GLY A 73 -19.62 2.21 10.68
N ASP A 74 -18.43 2.74 10.41
CA ASP A 74 -17.17 1.99 10.52
C ASP A 74 -16.11 2.80 11.26
N VAL A 75 -15.18 2.08 11.91
CA VAL A 75 -13.99 2.64 12.57
C VAL A 75 -12.79 1.78 12.20
N SER A 76 -11.69 2.41 11.81
CA SER A 76 -10.42 1.77 11.42
C SER A 76 -9.24 2.42 12.12
N GLY A 77 -8.31 1.60 12.64
CA GLY A 77 -6.98 2.04 13.02
C GLY A 77 -6.05 1.96 11.80
N TYR A 78 -5.25 3.01 11.57
CA TYR A 78 -4.26 3.08 10.50
C TYR A 78 -2.87 2.98 11.07
N PHE A 79 -2.08 2.05 10.57
CA PHE A 79 -0.67 1.90 10.90
C PHE A 79 0.14 2.44 9.72
N SER A 80 0.55 3.71 9.83
CA SER A 80 1.11 4.46 8.71
C SER A 80 2.17 5.44 9.17
N ASP A 81 3.17 5.62 8.34
CA ASP A 81 4.16 6.69 8.41
C ASP A 81 4.46 7.19 7.00
N GLY A 82 4.21 8.47 6.75
CA GLY A 82 4.54 9.13 5.51
C GLY A 82 5.47 10.31 5.74
N SER A 83 6.53 10.46 4.96
CA SER A 83 7.33 11.67 4.94
C SER A 83 7.76 12.05 3.54
N ALA A 84 7.86 13.35 3.28
CA ALA A 84 8.38 13.91 2.05
C ALA A 84 8.90 15.33 2.30
N THR A 85 9.70 15.82 1.37
CA THR A 85 10.09 17.21 1.33
C THR A 85 8.90 18.09 0.99
N CYS A 86 8.79 19.20 1.65
CA CYS A 86 7.79 20.23 1.45
C CYS A 86 8.41 21.63 1.59
N LEU A 87 7.67 22.68 1.21
CA LEU A 87 8.07 24.08 1.32
C LEU A 87 9.38 24.40 0.59
N ALA A 88 9.58 23.83 -0.59
CA ALA A 88 10.79 23.99 -1.39
C ALA A 88 10.65 24.98 -2.56
N SER A 89 9.83 26.03 -2.43
CA SER A 89 9.58 27.01 -3.50
C SER A 89 10.77 27.90 -3.78
N SER A 90 11.54 28.26 -2.77
CA SER A 90 12.71 29.12 -2.93
C SER A 90 13.93 28.38 -3.46
N GLY A 91 13.91 27.03 -3.46
CA GLY A 91 14.98 26.16 -3.93
C GLY A 91 16.29 26.32 -3.23
N PHE A 92 16.67 27.56 -3.05
CA PHE A 92 18.00 27.94 -2.60
C PHE A 92 18.15 27.94 -1.07
N PHE A 93 17.08 28.25 -0.34
CA PHE A 93 17.27 28.59 1.07
C PHE A 93 16.56 27.65 2.04
N ILE A 94 15.46 27.05 1.66
CA ILE A 94 14.64 26.38 2.64
C ILE A 94 13.80 25.29 1.98
N SER A 95 13.92 24.12 2.54
CA SER A 95 12.89 23.10 2.47
C SER A 95 12.54 22.66 3.89
N ALA A 96 11.42 21.99 4.04
CA ALA A 96 11.04 21.34 5.27
C ALA A 96 10.82 19.84 5.03
N ASN A 97 10.90 19.07 6.08
CA ASN A 97 10.45 17.69 6.11
C ASN A 97 9.04 17.65 6.68
N CYS A 98 8.08 17.27 5.85
CA CYS A 98 6.70 17.06 6.27
C CYS A 98 6.46 15.58 6.56
N ARG A 99 5.90 15.29 7.74
CA ARG A 99 5.49 13.95 8.16
C ARG A 99 4.01 13.91 8.44
N VAL A 100 3.34 12.82 8.07
CA VAL A 100 1.90 12.62 8.26
C VAL A 100 1.67 11.24 8.83
N TYR A 101 0.98 11.17 9.96
CA TYR A 101 0.65 9.95 10.69
C TYR A 101 -0.86 9.82 10.82
N PRO A 102 -1.55 9.20 9.86
CA PRO A 102 -2.94 8.80 10.04
C PRO A 102 -3.07 7.81 11.21
N GLY A 103 -3.96 8.06 12.14
CA GLY A 103 -4.16 7.26 13.34
C GLY A 103 -5.48 6.47 13.31
N VAL A 104 -6.56 7.05 13.82
CA VAL A 104 -7.88 6.42 13.83
C VAL A 104 -8.82 7.20 12.92
N GLY A 105 -9.50 6.49 12.04
CA GLY A 105 -10.54 7.06 11.18
C GLY A 105 -11.86 6.33 11.33
N GLY A 106 -12.93 7.00 10.95
CA GLY A 106 -14.25 6.41 10.91
C GLY A 106 -15.16 7.09 9.91
N SER A 107 -16.25 6.42 9.57
CA SER A 107 -17.25 6.98 8.66
C SER A 107 -18.67 6.61 9.07
N LEU A 108 -19.61 7.46 8.66
CA LEU A 108 -21.05 7.18 8.70
C LEU A 108 -21.60 7.37 7.28
N THR A 109 -22.10 6.30 6.68
CA THR A 109 -22.46 6.25 5.27
C THR A 109 -23.85 5.69 5.05
N GLY A 110 -24.56 6.24 4.05
CA GLY A 110 -25.71 5.59 3.41
C GLY A 110 -25.22 4.61 2.34
N ARG A 111 -25.90 3.48 2.18
CA ARG A 111 -25.62 2.45 1.18
C ARG A 111 -26.81 2.27 0.24
N LEU A 112 -26.54 2.13 -1.05
CA LEU A 112 -27.50 1.74 -2.08
C LEU A 112 -26.94 0.52 -2.82
N GLY A 113 -27.63 -0.59 -2.76
CA GLY A 113 -27.19 -1.85 -3.32
C GLY A 113 -28.21 -2.53 -4.22
N TRP A 114 -27.71 -3.46 -5.01
CA TRP A 114 -28.46 -4.34 -5.88
C TRP A 114 -28.15 -5.80 -5.55
N ALA A 115 -29.16 -6.56 -5.14
CA ALA A 115 -29.07 -8.00 -4.88
C ALA A 115 -28.99 -8.78 -6.20
N ALA A 116 -27.79 -9.12 -6.62
CA ALA A 116 -27.47 -9.77 -7.88
C ALA A 116 -27.59 -11.30 -7.79
N GLY A 117 -27.70 -11.93 -8.97
CA GLY A 117 -27.87 -13.38 -9.12
C GLY A 117 -29.31 -13.87 -8.89
N ALA A 118 -29.58 -15.13 -9.22
CA ALA A 118 -30.92 -15.72 -9.13
C ALA A 118 -31.42 -15.80 -7.68
N GLN A 119 -30.53 -16.05 -6.73
CA GLN A 119 -30.84 -16.15 -5.30
C GLN A 119 -30.71 -14.84 -4.52
N GLY A 120 -30.27 -13.74 -5.16
CA GLY A 120 -30.05 -12.45 -4.52
C GLY A 120 -28.93 -12.43 -3.43
N ARG A 121 -28.05 -13.42 -3.40
CA ARG A 121 -27.02 -13.58 -2.36
C ARG A 121 -25.77 -12.73 -2.57
N THR A 122 -25.64 -12.03 -3.69
CA THR A 122 -24.55 -11.08 -3.95
C THR A 122 -25.11 -9.67 -3.93
N LEU A 123 -24.60 -8.81 -3.07
CA LEU A 123 -24.94 -7.40 -3.03
C LEU A 123 -23.81 -6.61 -3.67
N VAL A 124 -24.09 -5.93 -4.77
CA VAL A 124 -23.21 -4.91 -5.34
C VAL A 124 -23.76 -3.56 -4.88
N TYR A 125 -22.92 -2.73 -4.28
CA TYR A 125 -23.39 -1.48 -3.68
C TYR A 125 -22.42 -0.33 -3.87
N ALA A 126 -22.98 0.88 -3.83
CA ALA A 126 -22.27 2.12 -3.60
C ALA A 126 -22.65 2.67 -2.22
N LYS A 127 -21.74 3.43 -1.64
CA LYS A 127 -21.97 4.12 -0.36
C LYS A 127 -21.41 5.53 -0.38
N GLY A 128 -21.93 6.40 0.49
CA GLY A 128 -21.43 7.76 0.63
C GLY A 128 -21.90 8.39 1.92
N GLY A 129 -21.09 9.31 2.45
CA GLY A 129 -21.40 9.93 3.71
C GLY A 129 -20.28 10.81 4.24
N VAL A 130 -20.23 10.94 5.56
CA VAL A 130 -19.22 11.74 6.28
C VAL A 130 -18.09 10.83 6.77
N ALA A 131 -16.88 11.38 6.81
CA ALA A 131 -15.70 10.72 7.34
C ALA A 131 -14.97 11.63 8.33
N ALA A 132 -14.33 11.03 9.32
CA ALA A 132 -13.43 11.68 10.26
C ALA A 132 -12.11 10.91 10.33
N LEU A 133 -10.99 11.64 10.47
CA LEU A 133 -9.66 11.05 10.60
C LEU A 133 -8.88 11.81 11.66
N GLN A 134 -8.49 11.13 12.71
CA GLN A 134 -7.51 11.63 13.66
C GLN A 134 -6.12 11.42 13.07
N GLU A 135 -5.35 12.51 12.98
CA GLU A 135 -3.99 12.43 12.43
C GLU A 135 -3.07 13.44 13.11
N ARG A 136 -1.78 13.15 13.03
CA ARG A 136 -0.72 14.06 13.38
C ARG A 136 0.07 14.44 12.13
N ILE A 137 0.35 15.74 12.00
CA ILE A 137 1.16 16.32 10.93
C ILE A 137 2.29 17.11 11.58
N ASP A 138 3.53 16.81 11.20
CA ASP A 138 4.71 17.56 11.64
C ASP A 138 5.37 18.22 10.41
N ILE A 139 5.69 19.50 10.51
CA ILE A 139 6.46 20.28 9.53
C ILE A 139 7.73 20.75 10.23
N THR A 140 8.87 20.16 9.88
CA THR A 140 10.16 20.48 10.50
C THR A 140 11.05 21.14 9.47
N SER A 141 11.57 22.33 9.80
CA SER A 141 12.55 23.00 8.96
C SER A 141 13.84 22.17 8.90
N ASN A 142 14.39 22.00 7.71
CA ASN A 142 15.65 21.28 7.49
C ASN A 142 16.87 22.20 7.69
N ALA A 143 16.80 23.18 8.58
CA ALA A 143 17.94 24.01 8.97
C ALA A 143 18.89 23.23 9.86
N LEU A 144 20.19 23.39 9.66
CA LEU A 144 21.24 22.58 10.30
C LEU A 144 21.51 22.83 11.76
N ASN A 145 21.00 23.90 12.30
CA ASN A 145 21.24 24.10 13.72
C ASN A 145 20.20 23.30 14.52
N PRO A 146 20.57 22.20 15.19
CA PRO A 146 19.63 21.37 15.95
C PRO A 146 19.02 22.08 17.13
N LEU A 147 19.70 23.13 17.60
CA LEU A 147 19.13 24.03 18.60
C LEU A 147 18.01 24.92 18.03
N PHE A 148 17.89 24.99 16.70
CA PHE A 148 16.97 25.86 15.97
C PHE A 148 16.28 25.20 14.76
N SER A 149 16.03 23.90 14.81
CA SER A 149 15.13 23.24 13.83
C SER A 149 13.68 23.39 14.30
N PRO A 150 13.05 24.55 14.07
CA PRO A 150 11.70 24.77 14.56
C PRO A 150 10.75 23.83 13.83
N SER A 151 9.86 23.25 14.60
CA SER A 151 8.80 22.38 14.12
C SER A 151 7.45 23.01 14.41
N THR A 152 6.55 22.89 13.48
CA THR A 152 5.14 23.24 13.63
C THR A 152 4.31 22.02 13.20
N GLY A 153 3.04 22.00 13.52
CA GLY A 153 2.23 20.87 13.12
C GLY A 153 0.78 20.99 13.53
N PHE A 154 0.10 19.88 13.37
CA PHE A 154 -1.30 19.68 13.75
C PHE A 154 -1.45 18.31 14.40
N ASP A 155 -2.23 18.25 15.45
CA ASP A 155 -2.68 16.99 16.07
C ASP A 155 -4.16 17.13 16.38
N GLY A 156 -5.00 16.33 15.71
CA GLY A 156 -6.43 16.43 15.87
C GLY A 156 -7.23 15.68 14.83
N THR A 157 -8.54 15.92 14.84
CA THR A 157 -9.50 15.27 13.96
C THR A 157 -9.86 16.16 12.78
N ARG A 158 -9.73 15.62 11.58
CA ARG A 158 -10.22 16.24 10.34
C ARG A 158 -11.53 15.62 9.91
N TRP A 159 -12.41 16.44 9.39
CA TRP A 159 -13.70 16.04 8.86
C TRP A 159 -13.70 16.13 7.33
N GLY A 160 -14.44 15.24 6.72
CA GLY A 160 -14.55 15.17 5.27
C GLY A 160 -15.75 14.36 4.81
N TRP A 161 -15.77 14.06 3.54
CA TRP A 161 -16.74 13.15 2.93
C TRP A 161 -16.06 11.89 2.42
N THR A 162 -16.83 10.81 2.33
CA THR A 162 -16.39 9.55 1.74
C THR A 162 -17.40 9.05 0.73
N ALA A 163 -16.89 8.40 -0.32
CA ALA A 163 -17.66 7.64 -1.26
C ALA A 163 -16.95 6.33 -1.56
N GLY A 164 -17.70 5.26 -1.71
CA GLY A 164 -17.14 3.94 -1.94
C GLY A 164 -18.07 3.03 -2.71
N ALA A 165 -17.53 1.88 -3.07
CA ALA A 165 -18.28 0.79 -3.70
C ALA A 165 -17.75 -0.56 -3.21
N GLY A 166 -18.63 -1.57 -3.21
CA GLY A 166 -18.24 -2.89 -2.76
C GLY A 166 -19.11 -3.99 -3.33
N VAL A 167 -18.58 -5.19 -3.13
CA VAL A 167 -19.30 -6.44 -3.38
C VAL A 167 -19.34 -7.23 -2.08
N GLU A 168 -20.54 -7.63 -1.66
CA GLU A 168 -20.76 -8.44 -0.47
C GLU A 168 -21.48 -9.72 -0.86
N ARG A 169 -20.97 -10.87 -0.42
CA ARG A 169 -21.55 -12.19 -0.71
C ARG A 169 -21.96 -12.89 0.55
N ALA A 170 -23.22 -13.26 0.63
CA ALA A 170 -23.73 -14.13 1.68
C ALA A 170 -23.10 -15.53 1.57
N ILE A 171 -22.38 -15.94 2.61
CA ILE A 171 -21.69 -17.24 2.72
C ILE A 171 -22.63 -18.25 3.36
N THR A 172 -23.22 -17.87 4.49
CA THR A 172 -24.24 -18.62 5.22
C THR A 172 -25.48 -17.73 5.43
N PRO A 173 -26.56 -18.20 6.04
CA PRO A 173 -27.67 -17.32 6.40
C PRO A 173 -27.28 -16.14 7.30
N ALA A 174 -26.25 -16.29 8.13
CA ALA A 174 -25.81 -15.26 9.06
C ALA A 174 -24.51 -14.53 8.65
N TRP A 175 -23.67 -15.14 7.83
CA TRP A 175 -22.35 -14.59 7.50
C TRP A 175 -22.26 -14.14 6.06
N SER A 176 -21.62 -12.98 5.84
CA SER A 176 -21.23 -12.48 4.52
C SER A 176 -19.79 -12.02 4.48
N PHE A 177 -19.16 -12.19 3.32
CA PHE A 177 -17.82 -11.68 3.00
C PHE A 177 -17.95 -10.47 2.08
N ARG A 178 -17.14 -9.42 2.31
CA ARG A 178 -17.15 -8.21 1.48
C ARG A 178 -15.76 -7.80 1.04
N LEU A 179 -15.69 -7.24 -0.17
CA LEU A 179 -14.59 -6.43 -0.67
C LEU A 179 -15.13 -5.04 -0.93
N GLU A 180 -14.47 -4.02 -0.40
CA GLU A 180 -14.91 -2.63 -0.47
C GLU A 180 -13.74 -1.73 -0.80
N TYR A 181 -13.97 -0.74 -1.66
CA TYR A 181 -13.09 0.38 -1.92
C TYR A 181 -13.75 1.67 -1.45
N ASP A 182 -13.03 2.47 -0.68
CA ASP A 182 -13.46 3.79 -0.22
C ASP A 182 -12.46 4.86 -0.63
N TYR A 183 -12.98 5.98 -1.08
CA TYR A 183 -12.27 7.24 -1.24
C TYR A 183 -12.81 8.25 -0.24
N ALA A 184 -11.95 8.85 0.56
CA ALA A 184 -12.31 9.96 1.45
C ALA A 184 -11.50 11.21 1.10
N LYS A 185 -12.14 12.37 1.20
CA LYS A 185 -11.50 13.68 1.03
C LYS A 185 -11.82 14.55 2.23
N PHE A 186 -10.75 15.01 2.88
CA PHE A 186 -10.83 15.85 4.08
C PHE A 186 -10.74 17.34 3.74
N GLY A 187 -11.38 18.16 4.54
CA GLY A 187 -11.34 19.61 4.38
C GLY A 187 -9.92 20.17 4.47
N ALA A 188 -9.65 21.26 3.78
CA ALA A 188 -8.37 21.93 3.86
C ALA A 188 -8.11 22.45 5.28
N LEU A 189 -6.87 22.28 5.74
CA LEU A 189 -6.39 22.74 7.05
C LEU A 189 -5.27 23.74 6.84
N ASN A 190 -5.30 24.85 7.54
CA ASN A 190 -4.23 25.83 7.54
C ASN A 190 -3.29 25.57 8.70
N ILE A 191 -2.03 25.25 8.41
CA ILE A 191 -0.98 24.96 9.40
C ILE A 191 0.09 26.05 9.29
N ALA A 192 0.50 26.60 10.43
CA ALA A 192 1.64 27.51 10.46
C ALA A 192 2.90 26.77 9.99
N THR A 193 3.70 27.39 9.14
CA THR A 193 4.99 26.83 8.74
C THR A 193 6.11 27.35 9.64
N PRO A 194 7.15 26.56 9.93
CA PRO A 194 8.23 26.99 10.78
C PRO A 194 9.04 28.13 10.14
N GLN A 195 9.60 28.98 10.98
CA GLN A 195 10.68 29.86 10.56
C GLN A 195 11.95 29.05 10.26
N SER A 196 12.85 29.58 9.46
CA SER A 196 14.08 28.90 9.11
C SER A 196 15.26 29.87 9.11
N PHE A 197 16.42 29.36 9.52
CA PHE A 197 17.68 30.08 9.49
C PHE A 197 18.68 29.29 8.65
N LEU A 198 19.36 29.96 7.76
CA LEU A 198 20.45 29.41 6.99
C LEU A 198 21.69 30.27 7.27
N GLN A 199 22.76 29.65 7.75
CA GLN A 199 24.08 30.28 7.77
C GLN A 199 24.66 30.23 6.36
N VAL A 200 24.99 31.34 5.78
CA VAL A 200 25.58 31.43 4.44
C VAL A 200 27.05 31.76 4.54
N ALA A 201 27.85 31.09 3.70
CA ALA A 201 29.28 31.27 3.56
C ALA A 201 29.64 31.55 2.09
N PRO A 202 30.88 31.94 1.74
CA PRO A 202 31.30 32.12 0.37
C PRO A 202 30.89 30.92 -0.54
N PRO A 203 30.45 31.14 -1.80
CA PRO A 203 30.53 32.42 -2.53
C PRO A 203 29.42 33.44 -2.21
N LEU A 204 28.54 33.16 -1.24
CA LEU A 204 27.56 34.12 -0.73
C LEU A 204 28.18 35.01 0.34
N PRO A 205 27.65 36.22 0.56
CA PRO A 205 28.06 37.04 1.69
C PRO A 205 27.90 36.27 2.99
N ASN A 206 28.91 36.25 3.84
CA ASN A 206 28.82 35.65 5.17
C ASN A 206 27.68 36.29 5.97
N GLY A 207 26.83 35.46 6.58
CA GLY A 207 25.71 35.94 7.37
C GLY A 207 24.67 34.87 7.65
N TYR A 208 23.53 35.33 8.15
CA TYR A 208 22.36 34.46 8.35
C TYR A 208 21.22 34.93 7.45
N LEU A 209 20.67 34.02 6.70
CA LEU A 209 19.40 34.20 6.02
C LEU A 209 18.27 33.72 6.93
N TYR A 210 17.38 34.64 7.22
CA TYR A 210 16.18 34.36 8.00
C TYR A 210 14.97 34.31 7.10
N THR A 211 14.14 33.28 7.27
CA THR A 211 12.86 33.18 6.63
C THR A 211 11.79 33.06 7.68
N ALA A 212 10.89 34.04 7.69
CA ALA A 212 9.74 34.02 8.57
C ALA A 212 8.84 32.82 8.25
N GLY A 213 8.19 32.28 9.27
CA GLY A 213 7.10 31.34 9.09
C GLY A 213 5.94 31.97 8.33
N GLY A 214 5.13 31.15 7.71
CA GLY A 214 3.90 31.51 7.01
C GLY A 214 2.79 30.52 7.32
N THR A 215 1.87 30.33 6.38
CA THR A 215 0.77 29.36 6.51
C THR A 215 0.71 28.46 5.28
N SER A 216 0.71 27.14 5.51
CA SER A 216 0.48 26.13 4.47
C SER A 216 -0.98 25.72 4.51
N SER A 217 -1.64 25.71 3.36
CA SER A 217 -2.93 25.03 3.18
C SER A 217 -2.70 23.55 2.87
N VAL A 218 -3.21 22.68 3.75
CA VAL A 218 -2.97 21.24 3.71
C VAL A 218 -4.26 20.53 3.32
N SER A 219 -4.30 19.94 2.14
CA SER A 219 -5.39 19.10 1.67
C SER A 219 -5.01 17.63 1.72
N GLN A 220 -6.01 16.74 1.92
CA GLN A 220 -5.75 15.31 2.04
C GLN A 220 -6.87 14.49 1.43
N ASN A 221 -6.48 13.42 0.76
CA ASN A 221 -7.35 12.32 0.40
C ASN A 221 -6.80 11.00 0.94
N LEU A 222 -7.70 10.05 1.15
CA LEU A 222 -7.40 8.71 1.63
C LEU A 222 -8.14 7.70 0.76
N GLN A 223 -7.42 6.73 0.26
CA GLN A 223 -7.97 5.61 -0.51
C GLN A 223 -7.74 4.33 0.28
N THR A 224 -8.77 3.51 0.43
CA THR A 224 -8.67 2.25 1.18
C THR A 224 -9.34 1.11 0.41
N VAL A 225 -8.76 -0.08 0.55
CA VAL A 225 -9.36 -1.35 0.15
C VAL A 225 -9.54 -2.19 1.40
N LYS A 226 -10.75 -2.65 1.66
CA LYS A 226 -11.12 -3.40 2.86
C LYS A 226 -11.67 -4.77 2.48
N LEU A 227 -11.18 -5.81 3.15
CA LEU A 227 -11.77 -7.15 3.17
C LEU A 227 -12.48 -7.32 4.50
N GLY A 228 -13.76 -7.63 4.49
CA GLY A 228 -14.57 -7.71 5.69
C GLY A 228 -15.43 -8.97 5.78
N LEU A 229 -15.74 -9.34 7.02
CA LEU A 229 -16.75 -10.33 7.37
C LEU A 229 -17.82 -9.64 8.18
N ASN A 230 -19.09 -9.85 7.79
CA ASN A 230 -20.25 -9.37 8.51
C ASN A 230 -21.04 -10.55 9.08
N TYR A 231 -21.55 -10.38 10.29
CA TYR A 231 -22.51 -11.26 10.95
C TYR A 231 -23.85 -10.56 11.06
N LYS A 232 -24.87 -11.14 10.48
CA LYS A 232 -26.25 -10.66 10.53
C LYS A 232 -26.92 -11.11 11.83
N ILE A 233 -27.42 -10.17 12.61
CA ILE A 233 -28.04 -10.40 13.91
C ILE A 233 -29.50 -10.86 13.73
N GLY A 234 -29.98 -11.79 14.58
CA GLY A 234 -31.36 -12.22 14.62
C GLY A 234 -31.78 -13.20 13.54
N VAL A 235 -30.81 -13.89 12.94
CA VAL A 235 -31.13 -15.00 12.02
C VAL A 235 -31.20 -16.29 12.82
N ASP A 236 -32.41 -16.82 12.99
CA ASP A 236 -32.63 -18.15 13.55
C ASP A 236 -32.18 -19.22 12.54
N GLY A 237 -31.20 -19.97 12.91
CA GLY A 237 -30.63 -21.05 12.13
C GLY A 237 -29.20 -21.34 12.59
N ASP A 238 -28.73 -22.55 12.39
CA ASP A 238 -27.34 -22.96 12.76
C ASP A 238 -26.31 -22.02 12.15
N ALA A 239 -26.14 -20.86 12.80
CA ALA A 239 -25.17 -19.81 12.46
C ALA A 239 -23.74 -20.22 12.82
N ARG A 240 -23.51 -21.49 13.09
CA ARG A 240 -22.17 -22.02 13.31
C ARG A 240 -21.43 -21.93 11.98
N PHE A 241 -20.23 -21.40 12.04
CA PHE A 241 -19.20 -21.65 11.05
C PHE A 241 -19.11 -23.17 10.93
N GLN A 242 -19.83 -23.78 9.99
CA GLN A 242 -19.70 -25.20 9.77
C GLN A 242 -18.31 -25.44 9.22
N PRO A 243 -17.56 -26.42 9.79
CA PRO A 243 -16.33 -26.86 9.17
C PRO A 243 -16.62 -27.21 7.73
N ALA A 244 -15.76 -26.82 6.83
CA ALA A 244 -15.94 -27.08 5.41
C ALA A 244 -16.18 -28.58 5.18
N GLU A 245 -17.33 -28.94 4.64
CA GLU A 245 -17.58 -30.31 4.21
C GLU A 245 -16.58 -30.68 3.11
N SER A 246 -15.96 -31.84 3.24
CA SER A 246 -14.85 -32.31 2.41
C SER A 246 -15.18 -32.52 0.92
N ASP A 247 -16.43 -32.43 0.53
CA ASP A 247 -16.91 -32.73 -0.83
C ASP A 247 -17.11 -31.49 -1.72
N TYR A 248 -16.68 -30.28 -1.28
CA TYR A 248 -17.06 -29.09 -2.00
C TYR A 248 -15.99 -28.61 -3.02
N ARG A 249 -16.39 -28.59 -4.29
CA ARG A 249 -15.59 -28.09 -5.41
C ARG A 249 -15.88 -26.61 -5.69
N LEU A 250 -14.92 -25.73 -5.45
CA LEU A 250 -15.06 -24.27 -5.59
C LEU A 250 -15.26 -23.73 -7.00
N ARG A 251 -14.92 -24.50 -8.01
CA ARG A 251 -14.97 -24.08 -9.40
C ARG A 251 -15.51 -25.21 -10.26
N GLY A 252 -16.79 -25.15 -10.62
CA GLY A 252 -17.45 -25.80 -11.73
C GLY A 252 -16.90 -27.17 -12.22
N ALA A 253 -16.37 -28.01 -11.34
CA ALA A 253 -15.83 -29.29 -11.71
C ALA A 253 -16.98 -30.23 -12.07
N THR A 254 -16.97 -30.75 -13.29
CA THR A 254 -17.83 -31.83 -13.74
C THR A 254 -17.21 -33.18 -13.39
N ASP A 255 -18.05 -34.17 -13.19
CA ASP A 255 -17.86 -35.44 -12.52
C ASP A 255 -16.93 -36.50 -13.14
N ALA A 256 -15.94 -36.19 -13.90
CA ALA A 256 -15.09 -37.21 -14.50
C ALA A 256 -13.60 -36.93 -14.30
N GLY A 257 -12.97 -37.58 -13.34
CA GLY A 257 -11.53 -37.81 -13.33
C GLY A 257 -10.68 -37.03 -12.33
N ALA A 258 -11.28 -36.34 -11.35
CA ALA A 258 -10.52 -35.66 -10.28
C ALA A 258 -9.83 -36.68 -9.35
N ILE A 259 -8.58 -36.41 -8.95
CA ILE A 259 -8.04 -37.09 -7.76
C ILE A 259 -8.94 -36.72 -6.60
N PRO A 260 -9.59 -37.68 -5.92
CA PRO A 260 -10.44 -37.34 -4.80
C PRO A 260 -9.64 -36.53 -3.79
N GLY A 261 -9.95 -35.24 -3.68
CA GLY A 261 -9.45 -34.39 -2.62
C GLY A 261 -8.35 -33.38 -2.94
N ILE A 262 -7.88 -33.22 -4.19
CA ILE A 262 -6.87 -32.23 -4.57
C ILE A 262 -7.33 -31.42 -5.78
N ASP A 263 -7.41 -30.10 -5.62
CA ASP A 263 -7.62 -29.13 -6.70
C ASP A 263 -6.31 -28.39 -6.99
N VAL A 264 -5.88 -28.30 -8.24
CA VAL A 264 -4.66 -27.61 -8.67
C VAL A 264 -4.99 -26.56 -9.70
N GLU A 265 -4.47 -25.36 -9.52
CA GLU A 265 -4.54 -24.26 -10.48
C GLU A 265 -3.14 -23.73 -10.75
N ILE A 266 -2.82 -23.51 -12.04
CA ILE A 266 -1.58 -22.87 -12.47
C ILE A 266 -1.91 -21.78 -13.48
N GLY A 267 -1.15 -20.69 -13.48
CA GLY A 267 -1.40 -19.59 -14.39
C GLY A 267 -0.21 -18.66 -14.57
N GLY A 268 -0.38 -17.73 -15.49
CA GLY A 268 0.56 -16.67 -15.75
C GLY A 268 -0.11 -15.30 -15.65
N ARG A 269 0.69 -14.28 -15.31
CA ARG A 269 0.28 -12.88 -15.19
C ARG A 269 1.26 -11.95 -15.88
N VAL A 270 0.73 -10.83 -16.36
CA VAL A 270 1.53 -9.65 -16.75
C VAL A 270 1.09 -8.49 -15.87
N TRP A 271 2.03 -7.97 -15.08
CA TRP A 271 1.80 -6.90 -14.11
C TRP A 271 2.50 -5.62 -14.55
N TYR A 272 1.72 -4.54 -14.71
CA TYR A 272 2.22 -3.19 -14.92
C TYR A 272 2.07 -2.40 -13.61
N SER A 273 3.17 -1.81 -13.13
CA SER A 273 3.21 -1.26 -11.78
C SER A 273 4.00 0.03 -11.68
N SER A 274 3.56 0.89 -10.76
CA SER A 274 4.31 2.06 -10.28
C SER A 274 4.89 1.73 -8.91
N GLY A 275 6.11 2.18 -8.64
CA GLY A 275 6.79 1.97 -7.36
C GLY A 275 7.53 3.22 -6.91
N ARG A 276 7.57 3.41 -5.60
CA ARG A 276 8.42 4.40 -4.92
C ARG A 276 9.32 3.69 -3.92
N PHE A 277 10.60 4.01 -3.96
CA PHE A 277 11.56 3.69 -2.90
C PHE A 277 12.12 4.99 -2.37
N GLN A 278 12.14 5.16 -1.05
CA GLN A 278 12.67 6.35 -0.39
C GLN A 278 13.54 5.91 0.79
N LYS A 279 14.68 6.56 0.93
CA LYS A 279 15.56 6.46 2.09
C LYS A 279 15.92 7.84 2.61
N ASP A 280 15.91 7.97 3.93
CA ASP A 280 16.15 9.22 4.64
C ASP A 280 17.42 9.07 5.48
N LEU A 281 18.51 9.71 5.09
CA LEU A 281 19.79 9.63 5.79
C LEU A 281 19.83 10.64 6.93
N GLY A 282 20.06 10.17 8.14
CA GLY A 282 20.28 11.01 9.31
C GLY A 282 21.74 11.47 9.45
N ALA A 283 21.98 12.47 10.30
CA ALA A 283 23.34 12.92 10.62
C ALA A 283 24.15 11.82 11.31
N THR A 284 25.46 11.89 11.25
CA THR A 284 26.34 10.92 11.90
C THR A 284 26.25 11.00 13.44
N PRO A 285 26.50 9.89 14.17
CA PRO A 285 26.42 9.87 15.64
C PRO A 285 27.42 10.78 16.35
N PHE A 286 28.49 11.17 15.67
CA PHE A 286 29.51 12.10 16.21
C PHE A 286 29.01 13.56 16.26
N GLN A 287 27.97 13.87 15.53
CA GLN A 287 27.22 15.11 15.67
C GLN A 287 26.05 14.78 16.58
N SER A 288 25.84 15.47 17.67
CA SER A 288 24.76 15.29 18.67
C SER A 288 23.31 15.32 18.11
N GLN A 289 23.11 14.90 16.85
CA GLN A 289 21.99 15.22 15.97
C GLN A 289 21.50 14.02 15.16
N GLN A 290 21.57 12.82 15.70
CA GLN A 290 21.22 11.56 15.01
C GLN A 290 19.88 11.54 14.26
N ASN A 291 18.95 12.42 14.61
CA ASN A 291 17.60 12.50 14.02
C ASN A 291 17.44 13.62 12.99
N VAL A 292 18.48 14.36 12.67
CA VAL A 292 18.42 15.41 11.64
C VAL A 292 18.57 14.77 10.28
N LEU A 293 17.61 15.02 9.40
CA LEU A 293 17.65 14.59 8.01
C LEU A 293 18.72 15.39 7.27
N VAL A 294 19.72 14.70 6.70
CA VAL A 294 20.82 15.32 5.93
C VAL A 294 20.79 15.00 4.45
N SER A 295 20.23 13.85 4.08
CA SER A 295 20.03 13.49 2.68
C SER A 295 18.78 12.62 2.50
N ARG A 296 18.18 12.68 1.33
CA ARG A 296 17.05 11.83 0.93
C ARG A 296 17.18 11.42 -0.51
N LEU A 297 17.15 10.12 -0.76
CA LEU A 297 17.02 9.60 -2.11
C LEU A 297 15.61 9.06 -2.32
N THR A 298 14.95 9.53 -3.38
CA THR A 298 13.61 9.09 -3.75
C THR A 298 13.62 8.59 -5.19
N TYR A 299 13.27 7.32 -5.37
CA TYR A 299 13.14 6.68 -6.68
C TYR A 299 11.66 6.46 -6.98
N ASP A 300 11.15 7.12 -8.01
CA ASP A 300 9.81 6.85 -8.57
C ASP A 300 9.99 6.09 -9.89
N THR A 301 9.40 4.89 -9.99
CA THR A 301 9.64 3.97 -11.12
C THR A 301 8.36 3.37 -11.67
N THR A 302 8.37 3.07 -12.95
CA THR A 302 7.32 2.28 -13.62
C THR A 302 7.95 0.99 -14.14
N ALA A 303 7.31 -0.16 -13.89
CA ALA A 303 7.85 -1.46 -14.27
C ALA A 303 6.78 -2.34 -14.93
N ALA A 304 7.24 -3.25 -15.79
CA ALA A 304 6.46 -4.37 -16.31
C ALA A 304 7.13 -5.69 -15.96
N SER A 305 6.35 -6.67 -15.47
CA SER A 305 6.84 -7.98 -15.07
C SER A 305 5.94 -9.11 -15.54
N GLY A 306 6.55 -10.26 -15.80
CA GLY A 306 5.86 -11.54 -15.99
C GLY A 306 5.91 -12.37 -14.72
N GLU A 307 4.88 -13.18 -14.48
CA GLU A 307 4.72 -13.98 -13.27
C GLU A 307 4.08 -15.32 -13.60
N VAL A 308 4.55 -16.37 -12.95
CA VAL A 308 3.88 -17.68 -12.88
C VAL A 308 3.34 -17.86 -11.47
N PHE A 309 2.11 -18.32 -11.33
CA PHE A 309 1.48 -18.58 -10.05
C PHE A 309 0.83 -19.96 -10.01
N GLY A 310 0.66 -20.49 -8.80
CA GLY A 310 -0.03 -21.74 -8.58
C GLY A 310 -0.76 -21.79 -7.25
N ARG A 311 -1.76 -22.66 -7.19
CA ARG A 311 -2.53 -22.97 -5.99
C ARG A 311 -2.90 -24.44 -5.97
N VAL A 312 -2.79 -25.04 -4.80
CA VAL A 312 -3.22 -26.41 -4.51
C VAL A 312 -4.14 -26.35 -3.29
N ASP A 313 -5.36 -26.85 -3.42
CA ASP A 313 -6.33 -27.00 -2.33
C ASP A 313 -6.54 -28.50 -2.06
N THR A 314 -6.49 -28.92 -0.78
CA THR A 314 -6.68 -30.33 -0.37
C THR A 314 -8.05 -30.57 0.23
N ALA A 315 -8.47 -31.83 0.33
CA ALA A 315 -9.71 -32.23 1.02
C ALA A 315 -9.72 -31.88 2.51
N GLN A 316 -8.54 -31.81 3.14
CA GLN A 316 -8.38 -31.47 4.55
C GLN A 316 -8.43 -29.95 4.81
N ASN A 317 -8.90 -29.16 3.85
CA ASN A 317 -8.97 -27.69 3.91
C ASN A 317 -7.60 -26.98 3.97
N ILE A 318 -6.50 -27.68 3.75
CA ILE A 318 -5.17 -27.08 3.63
C ILE A 318 -5.04 -26.55 2.20
N PHE A 319 -4.46 -25.38 2.05
CA PHE A 319 -4.05 -24.88 0.74
C PHE A 319 -2.59 -24.41 0.74
N LEU A 320 -1.94 -24.61 -0.40
CA LEU A 320 -0.65 -24.04 -0.72
C LEU A 320 -0.81 -23.15 -1.94
N LYS A 321 -0.34 -21.90 -1.86
CA LYS A 321 -0.35 -20.97 -3.00
C LYS A 321 0.94 -20.19 -3.07
N GLY A 322 1.31 -19.77 -4.28
CA GLY A 322 2.50 -18.97 -4.45
C GLY A 322 2.65 -18.46 -5.87
N TYR A 323 3.63 -17.59 -6.04
CA TYR A 323 4.02 -17.07 -7.35
C TYR A 323 5.50 -16.68 -7.36
N VAL A 324 6.05 -16.64 -8.55
CA VAL A 324 7.39 -16.12 -8.84
C VAL A 324 7.31 -15.25 -10.08
N GLY A 325 7.93 -14.08 -10.04
CA GLY A 325 7.90 -13.13 -11.12
C GLY A 325 9.14 -12.25 -11.19
N GLY A 326 9.30 -11.61 -12.33
CA GLY A 326 10.37 -10.66 -12.57
C GLY A 326 10.14 -9.84 -13.83
N GLY A 327 10.84 -8.70 -13.91
CA GLY A 327 10.66 -7.79 -15.02
C GLY A 327 11.61 -6.60 -14.99
N LYS A 328 11.33 -5.64 -15.87
CA LYS A 328 12.15 -4.44 -16.07
C LYS A 328 11.49 -3.19 -15.52
N ILE A 329 12.29 -2.33 -14.92
CA ILE A 329 11.96 -0.93 -14.71
C ILE A 329 12.09 -0.23 -16.06
N LEU A 330 10.94 0.18 -16.62
CA LEU A 330 10.85 0.76 -17.96
C LEU A 330 11.24 2.23 -17.98
N SER A 331 10.92 2.94 -16.90
CA SER A 331 11.23 4.35 -16.72
C SER A 331 11.15 4.73 -15.25
N GLY A 332 11.79 5.82 -14.90
CA GLY A 332 11.73 6.39 -13.57
C GLY A 332 12.63 7.60 -13.43
N ASN A 333 12.47 8.25 -12.28
CA ASN A 333 13.31 9.35 -11.84
C ASN A 333 13.85 9.05 -10.45
N MET A 334 15.07 9.51 -10.19
CA MET A 334 15.67 9.59 -8.86
C MET A 334 15.85 11.05 -8.51
N HIS A 335 15.41 11.43 -7.34
CA HIS A 335 15.77 12.68 -6.69
C HIS A 335 16.76 12.39 -5.59
N ASP A 336 17.88 13.09 -5.61
CA ASP A 336 18.90 13.08 -4.57
C ASP A 336 18.91 14.47 -3.93
N GLU A 337 18.46 14.52 -2.69
CA GLU A 337 18.26 15.75 -1.93
C GLU A 337 19.25 15.80 -0.78
N ASP A 338 19.96 16.91 -0.67
CA ASP A 338 20.91 17.13 0.40
C ASP A 338 20.64 18.44 1.13
N TRP A 339 20.79 18.40 2.44
CA TRP A 339 20.64 19.53 3.33
C TRP A 339 21.91 19.75 4.13
N LEU A 340 22.62 20.84 3.81
CA LEU A 340 23.67 21.40 4.63
C LEU A 340 24.77 20.40 5.03
N ILE A 341 25.19 19.58 4.09
CA ILE A 341 26.31 18.66 4.28
C ILE A 341 27.59 19.48 4.47
N PHE A 342 28.45 18.99 5.36
CA PHE A 342 29.75 19.62 5.66
C PHE A 342 29.67 21.05 6.22
N ASP A 343 29.54 21.16 7.54
CA ASP A 343 29.65 22.41 8.33
C ASP A 343 28.57 23.49 8.12
N GLY A 344 27.48 23.18 7.46
CA GLY A 344 26.36 24.11 7.30
C GLY A 344 26.51 25.12 6.16
N THR A 345 27.44 24.90 5.25
CA THR A 345 27.75 25.86 4.20
C THR A 345 27.06 25.61 2.88
N VAL A 346 26.53 24.38 2.64
CA VAL A 346 25.86 24.03 1.39
C VAL A 346 24.35 24.21 1.54
N PRO A 347 23.72 25.08 0.71
CA PRO A 347 22.26 25.19 0.67
C PRO A 347 21.60 23.89 0.22
N TYR A 348 20.27 23.79 0.38
CA TYR A 348 19.49 22.69 -0.15
C TYR A 348 19.82 22.40 -1.61
N SER A 349 20.20 21.16 -1.86
CA SER A 349 20.47 20.60 -3.19
C SER A 349 19.37 19.61 -3.55
N ASN A 350 19.01 19.53 -4.82
CA ASN A 350 18.17 18.48 -5.35
C ASN A 350 18.59 18.17 -6.77
N THR A 351 19.07 16.99 -7.00
CA THR A 351 19.48 16.53 -8.32
C THR A 351 18.50 15.50 -8.86
N LEU A 352 18.29 15.57 -10.17
CA LEU A 352 17.37 14.69 -10.91
C LEU A 352 18.15 13.78 -11.86
N SER A 353 17.92 12.48 -11.79
CA SER A 353 18.50 11.46 -12.66
C SER A 353 17.41 10.56 -13.24
N SER A 354 17.64 10.01 -14.45
CA SER A 354 16.76 9.02 -15.07
C SER A 354 17.06 7.62 -14.53
N VAL A 355 16.03 6.80 -14.27
CA VAL A 355 16.18 5.48 -13.64
C VAL A 355 15.70 4.37 -14.55
N THR A 356 16.50 3.31 -14.64
CA THR A 356 16.16 2.00 -15.21
C THR A 356 16.57 0.88 -14.25
N GLY A 357 16.24 -0.37 -14.57
CA GLY A 357 16.66 -1.50 -13.74
C GLY A 357 15.74 -2.72 -13.83
N ASP A 358 15.77 -3.52 -12.78
CA ASP A 358 15.10 -4.82 -12.72
C ASP A 358 14.30 -4.95 -11.42
N ILE A 359 13.21 -5.75 -11.49
CA ILE A 359 12.47 -6.23 -10.31
C ILE A 359 12.35 -7.73 -10.32
N GLY A 360 12.38 -8.36 -9.15
CA GLY A 360 12.15 -9.78 -8.97
C GLY A 360 11.44 -10.07 -7.66
N TYR A 361 10.55 -11.06 -7.65
CA TYR A 361 9.79 -11.38 -6.46
C TYR A 361 9.29 -12.81 -6.44
N ALA A 362 9.09 -13.34 -5.24
CA ALA A 362 8.50 -14.65 -5.02
C ALA A 362 7.69 -14.65 -3.72
N THR A 363 6.61 -15.43 -3.70
CA THR A 363 5.77 -15.62 -2.52
C THR A 363 5.34 -17.07 -2.40
N LEU A 364 5.32 -17.60 -1.18
CA LEU A 364 4.80 -18.94 -0.90
C LEU A 364 4.01 -18.89 0.41
N ASP A 365 2.75 -19.27 0.37
CA ASP A 365 1.81 -19.24 1.48
C ASP A 365 1.22 -20.64 1.73
N LEU A 366 1.25 -21.08 2.98
CA LEU A 366 0.54 -22.25 3.49
C LEU A 366 -0.66 -21.78 4.32
N GLY A 367 -1.85 -22.26 4.00
CA GLY A 367 -3.05 -21.80 4.66
C GLY A 367 -4.07 -22.90 4.94
N TYR A 368 -5.10 -22.50 5.69
CA TYR A 368 -6.23 -23.34 6.04
C TYR A 368 -7.54 -22.63 5.68
N SER A 369 -8.42 -23.32 4.96
CA SER A 369 -9.77 -22.83 4.63
C SER A 369 -10.67 -22.96 5.84
N LEU A 370 -10.94 -21.85 6.50
CA LEU A 370 -11.83 -21.74 7.67
C LEU A 370 -13.27 -21.98 7.30
N PHE A 371 -13.65 -21.54 6.10
CA PHE A 371 -14.95 -21.77 5.48
C PHE A 371 -14.76 -22.20 4.04
N ARG A 372 -15.41 -23.30 3.64
CA ARG A 372 -15.42 -23.80 2.27
C ARG A 372 -16.86 -24.19 1.89
N GLY A 373 -17.45 -23.47 0.99
CA GLY A 373 -18.85 -23.66 0.58
C GLY A 373 -19.05 -23.46 -0.93
N PRO A 374 -20.29 -23.67 -1.41
CA PRO A 374 -20.63 -23.65 -2.83
C PRO A 374 -20.31 -22.36 -3.56
N SER A 375 -20.26 -21.28 -2.86
CA SER A 375 -20.11 -19.96 -3.45
C SER A 375 -18.94 -19.18 -2.90
N ALA A 376 -18.25 -19.69 -1.88
CA ALA A 376 -17.12 -19.01 -1.27
C ALA A 376 -16.17 -19.97 -0.56
N ASN A 377 -14.90 -19.57 -0.50
CA ASN A 377 -13.86 -20.13 0.35
C ASN A 377 -13.16 -18.98 1.05
N VAL A 378 -13.08 -19.04 2.37
CA VAL A 378 -12.38 -18.05 3.17
C VAL A 378 -11.37 -18.78 4.05
N GLY A 379 -10.12 -18.36 4.01
CA GLY A 379 -9.04 -18.99 4.75
C GLY A 379 -8.06 -17.99 5.33
N ALA A 380 -7.25 -18.50 6.24
CA ALA A 380 -6.09 -17.79 6.77
C ALA A 380 -4.81 -18.49 6.32
N PHE A 381 -3.71 -17.75 6.24
CA PHE A 381 -2.43 -18.29 5.82
C PHE A 381 -1.27 -17.65 6.56
N VAL A 382 -0.15 -18.37 6.57
CA VAL A 382 1.17 -17.86 6.87
C VAL A 382 2.08 -18.13 5.69
N GLY A 383 3.09 -17.29 5.49
CA GLY A 383 3.93 -17.46 4.32
C GLY A 383 5.19 -16.61 4.36
N TYR A 384 5.89 -16.66 3.25
CA TYR A 384 7.12 -15.94 3.02
C TYR A 384 7.04 -15.15 1.71
N ASN A 385 7.60 -13.94 1.73
CA ASN A 385 7.73 -13.10 0.55
C ASN A 385 9.17 -12.63 0.39
N TYR A 386 9.67 -12.70 -0.81
CA TYR A 386 10.90 -12.11 -1.27
C TYR A 386 10.58 -11.05 -2.33
N TYR A 387 11.16 -9.85 -2.17
CA TYR A 387 11.11 -8.80 -3.18
C TYR A 387 12.50 -8.19 -3.34
N LYS A 388 12.90 -7.98 -4.60
CA LYS A 388 14.16 -7.36 -4.99
C LYS A 388 13.90 -6.31 -6.05
N ASP A 389 14.57 -5.16 -5.95
CA ASP A 389 14.68 -4.21 -7.05
C ASP A 389 16.12 -3.67 -7.16
N ASP A 390 16.64 -3.70 -8.37
CA ASP A 390 17.93 -3.12 -8.72
C ASP A 390 17.68 -1.91 -9.62
N LYS A 391 18.25 -0.77 -9.24
CA LYS A 391 18.07 0.52 -9.92
C LYS A 391 19.40 1.08 -10.33
N SER A 392 19.45 1.66 -11.53
CA SER A 392 20.59 2.41 -12.05
C SER A 392 20.10 3.81 -12.44
N ALA A 393 20.67 4.83 -11.82
CA ALA A 393 20.35 6.23 -12.07
C ALA A 393 21.43 6.84 -12.99
N TYR A 394 20.97 7.41 -14.08
CA TYR A 394 21.81 7.95 -15.15
C TYR A 394 21.60 9.46 -15.30
N GLY A 395 22.69 10.15 -15.61
CA GLY A 395 22.73 11.59 -15.71
C GLY A 395 22.58 12.27 -14.37
N CYS A 396 22.67 13.58 -14.37
CA CYS A 396 22.40 14.40 -13.18
C CYS A 396 22.13 15.83 -13.58
N VAL A 397 20.98 16.38 -13.14
CA VAL A 397 20.61 17.77 -13.37
C VAL A 397 20.23 18.41 -12.04
N GLN A 398 20.91 19.48 -11.66
CA GLN A 398 20.55 20.26 -10.48
C GLN A 398 19.27 21.06 -10.73
N ILE A 399 18.26 20.91 -9.86
CA ILE A 399 16.98 21.59 -9.96
C ILE A 399 16.71 22.62 -8.84
N ALA A 400 17.48 22.58 -7.76
CA ALA A 400 17.28 23.43 -6.59
C ALA A 400 18.22 24.64 -6.54
N ASN A 401 19.51 24.45 -6.75
CA ASN A 401 20.47 25.54 -6.69
C ASN A 401 21.64 25.36 -7.66
N ARG A 402 22.12 26.46 -8.23
CA ARG A 402 23.22 26.46 -9.22
C ARG A 402 24.63 26.38 -8.61
N PHE A 403 24.76 26.27 -7.32
CA PHE A 403 26.06 26.30 -6.61
C PHE A 403 26.43 24.92 -6.03
N SER A 404 25.63 23.91 -6.30
CA SER A 404 25.84 22.56 -5.83
C SER A 404 26.19 21.60 -6.99
N ASP A 405 26.18 20.30 -6.71
CA ASP A 405 26.54 19.25 -7.66
C ASP A 405 25.74 19.29 -8.96
N CYS A 406 26.27 18.70 -10.00
CA CYS A 406 25.68 18.60 -11.34
C CYS A 406 25.44 19.94 -12.04
N VAL A 407 26.35 20.90 -11.81
CA VAL A 407 26.44 22.14 -12.56
C VAL A 407 27.88 22.29 -13.12
N PRO A 408 28.08 22.07 -14.45
CA PRO A 408 27.09 21.74 -15.48
C PRO A 408 26.48 20.35 -15.32
N SER A 409 25.34 20.13 -15.96
CA SER A 409 24.62 18.83 -15.89
C SER A 409 25.46 17.67 -16.47
N ILE A 410 25.31 16.50 -15.88
CA ILE A 410 25.92 15.25 -16.33
C ILE A 410 24.98 14.58 -17.35
N PRO A 411 25.48 14.13 -18.52
CA PRO A 411 24.66 13.51 -19.54
C PRO A 411 23.97 12.22 -19.09
N ASN A 412 22.76 11.94 -19.59
CA ASN A 412 22.00 10.72 -19.29
C ASN A 412 22.66 9.40 -19.78
N SER A 413 23.77 9.46 -20.49
CA SER A 413 24.59 8.29 -20.84
C SER A 413 25.54 7.87 -19.70
N THR A 414 25.70 8.68 -18.67
CA THR A 414 26.64 8.47 -17.57
C THR A 414 25.90 7.88 -16.38
N LEU A 415 26.34 6.70 -15.92
CA LEU A 415 25.85 6.08 -14.70
C LEU A 415 26.38 6.87 -13.48
N GLY A 416 25.47 7.34 -12.64
CA GLY A 416 25.78 8.11 -11.44
C GLY A 416 25.67 7.30 -10.15
N ILE A 417 24.51 6.68 -9.94
CA ILE A 417 24.20 5.95 -8.71
C ILE A 417 23.54 4.61 -9.04
N THR A 418 23.88 3.56 -8.28
CA THR A 418 23.14 2.30 -8.29
C THR A 418 22.58 2.00 -6.92
N GLN A 419 21.37 1.48 -6.86
CA GLN A 419 20.69 1.05 -5.64
C GLN A 419 20.13 -0.35 -5.81
N SER A 420 20.61 -1.30 -5.01
CA SER A 420 20.08 -2.67 -4.94
C SER A 420 19.36 -2.86 -3.61
N ASN A 421 18.12 -3.33 -3.64
CA ASN A 421 17.30 -3.56 -2.45
C ASN A 421 16.80 -4.99 -2.42
N LYS A 422 16.83 -5.62 -1.24
CA LYS A 422 16.28 -6.95 -0.98
C LYS A 422 15.43 -6.90 0.28
N TRP A 423 14.20 -7.41 0.18
CA TRP A 423 13.22 -7.46 1.23
C TRP A 423 12.78 -8.90 1.45
N ASN A 424 13.04 -9.43 2.64
CA ASN A 424 12.62 -10.77 3.05
C ASN A 424 11.58 -10.62 4.14
N SER A 425 10.40 -11.22 3.97
CA SER A 425 9.27 -10.93 4.86
C SER A 425 8.52 -12.19 5.23
N PHE A 426 8.16 -12.31 6.50
CA PHE A 426 7.15 -13.26 6.96
C PHE A 426 5.76 -12.66 6.75
N ARG A 427 4.80 -13.47 6.31
CA ARG A 427 3.43 -13.05 6.00
C ARG A 427 2.41 -13.76 6.88
N ILE A 428 1.42 -13.02 7.36
CA ILE A 428 0.20 -13.54 7.98
C ILE A 428 -0.97 -12.88 7.28
N GLY A 429 -1.95 -13.65 6.81
CA GLY A 429 -3.01 -13.05 6.03
C GLY A 429 -4.30 -13.86 5.96
N ALA A 430 -5.27 -13.27 5.29
CA ALA A 430 -6.54 -13.86 4.94
C ALA A 430 -6.70 -13.94 3.42
N ASN A 431 -7.31 -15.01 2.95
CA ASN A 431 -7.66 -15.24 1.57
C ASN A 431 -9.17 -15.45 1.44
N GLY A 432 -9.78 -14.80 0.47
CA GLY A 432 -11.17 -15.00 0.10
C GLY A 432 -11.30 -15.33 -1.38
N VAL A 433 -12.03 -16.39 -1.71
CA VAL A 433 -12.45 -16.74 -3.08
C VAL A 433 -13.96 -16.78 -3.09
N VAL A 434 -14.60 -15.95 -3.89
CA VAL A 434 -16.04 -15.76 -3.89
C VAL A 434 -16.59 -15.82 -5.31
N LYS A 435 -17.55 -16.71 -5.56
CA LYS A 435 -18.29 -16.77 -6.81
C LYS A 435 -19.32 -15.63 -6.83
N VAL A 436 -19.04 -14.58 -7.59
CA VAL A 436 -19.90 -13.39 -7.70
C VAL A 436 -21.17 -13.71 -8.49
N MET A 437 -20.99 -14.39 -9.63
CA MET A 437 -22.06 -14.93 -10.47
C MET A 437 -21.51 -16.14 -11.24
N ASP A 438 -22.35 -16.80 -12.05
CA ASP A 438 -21.91 -17.95 -12.85
C ASP A 438 -20.75 -17.55 -13.78
N GLY A 439 -19.68 -18.31 -13.69
CA GLY A 439 -18.45 -18.06 -14.42
C GLY A 439 -17.56 -16.94 -13.86
N LEU A 440 -18.04 -16.07 -12.97
CA LEU A 440 -17.28 -14.94 -12.45
C LEU A 440 -16.90 -15.13 -10.98
N THR A 441 -15.61 -15.12 -10.70
CA THR A 441 -15.04 -15.34 -9.36
C THR A 441 -14.17 -14.16 -8.96
N LEU A 442 -14.37 -13.65 -7.74
CA LEU A 442 -13.50 -12.69 -7.08
C LEU A 442 -12.56 -13.45 -6.14
N THR A 443 -11.26 -13.25 -6.29
CA THR A 443 -10.25 -13.72 -5.34
C THR A 443 -9.58 -12.50 -4.72
N ALA A 444 -9.42 -12.50 -3.41
CA ALA A 444 -8.76 -11.40 -2.71
C ALA A 444 -7.86 -11.94 -1.59
N ASP A 445 -6.71 -11.29 -1.42
CA ASP A 445 -5.72 -11.55 -0.39
C ASP A 445 -5.39 -10.27 0.35
N ALA A 446 -5.31 -10.36 1.68
CA ALA A 446 -4.75 -9.31 2.53
C ALA A 446 -3.74 -9.94 3.47
N ALA A 447 -2.52 -9.43 3.47
CA ALA A 447 -1.44 -9.89 4.32
C ALA A 447 -0.78 -8.73 5.05
N TYR A 448 -0.56 -8.92 6.34
CA TYR A 448 0.37 -8.16 7.16
C TYR A 448 1.72 -8.86 7.19
N LEU A 449 2.79 -8.09 7.13
CA LEU A 449 4.17 -8.56 7.23
C LEU A 449 4.74 -8.08 8.58
N PRO A 450 4.57 -8.85 9.66
CA PRO A 450 5.02 -8.45 11.00
C PRO A 450 6.53 -8.35 11.13
N PHE A 451 7.25 -9.04 10.24
CA PHE A 451 8.70 -9.03 10.19
C PHE A 451 9.16 -8.88 8.74
N VAL A 452 9.87 -7.80 8.49
CA VAL A 452 10.54 -7.49 7.23
C VAL A 452 12.02 -7.29 7.53
N ASN A 453 12.88 -8.04 6.84
CA ASN A 453 14.32 -7.84 6.85
C ASN A 453 14.73 -7.16 5.55
N TYR A 454 15.25 -5.96 5.66
CA TYR A 454 15.78 -5.16 4.56
C TYR A 454 17.29 -5.25 4.50
N THR A 455 17.85 -5.46 3.30
CA THR A 455 19.25 -5.27 3.00
C THR A 455 19.37 -4.50 1.70
N GLY A 456 20.23 -3.50 1.69
CA GLY A 456 20.47 -2.63 0.54
C GLY A 456 21.95 -2.41 0.28
N VAL A 457 22.24 -1.95 -0.92
CA VAL A 457 23.57 -1.45 -1.31
C VAL A 457 23.36 -0.24 -2.20
N ASP A 458 23.83 0.90 -1.72
CA ASP A 458 23.93 2.14 -2.47
C ASP A 458 25.37 2.32 -2.97
N ASN A 459 25.56 2.77 -4.20
CA ASN A 459 26.87 3.01 -4.77
C ASN A 459 26.87 4.27 -5.62
N HIS A 460 27.61 5.28 -5.17
CA HIS A 460 27.82 6.56 -5.84
C HIS A 460 29.05 6.49 -6.74
N VAL A 461 28.90 5.89 -7.93
CA VAL A 461 30.03 5.49 -8.80
C VAL A 461 30.89 6.64 -9.32
N LEU A 462 30.39 7.87 -9.27
CA LEU A 462 31.12 9.07 -9.72
C LEU A 462 31.92 9.78 -8.59
N ARG A 463 31.75 9.34 -7.32
CA ARG A 463 32.46 9.93 -6.19
C ARG A 463 33.94 9.57 -6.25
N THR A 464 34.80 10.60 -6.36
CA THR A 464 36.28 10.47 -6.39
C THR A 464 36.93 11.02 -5.13
N ASP A 465 36.15 11.66 -4.29
CA ASP A 465 36.56 12.28 -3.03
C ASP A 465 36.52 11.31 -1.83
N VAL A 466 36.01 10.11 -2.02
CA VAL A 466 35.92 9.04 -1.02
C VAL A 466 36.71 7.81 -1.47
N SER A 467 37.25 7.07 -0.51
CA SER A 467 38.03 5.85 -0.79
C SER A 467 37.14 4.65 -1.17
N ASN A 468 35.87 4.67 -0.77
CA ASN A 468 34.87 3.65 -1.09
C ASN A 468 33.55 4.34 -1.46
N THR A 469 33.01 3.99 -2.62
CA THR A 469 31.75 4.55 -3.13
C THR A 469 30.51 3.77 -2.70
N VAL A 470 30.71 2.63 -2.03
CA VAL A 470 29.66 1.67 -1.65
C VAL A 470 29.24 1.87 -0.21
N SER A 471 27.94 1.96 0.00
CA SER A 471 27.29 2.12 1.29
C SER A 471 26.33 0.95 1.52
N PRO A 472 26.70 -0.07 2.31
CA PRO A 472 25.79 -1.15 2.68
C PRO A 472 24.72 -0.66 3.65
N GLU A 473 23.51 -1.18 3.48
CA GLU A 473 22.32 -0.80 4.22
C GLU A 473 21.63 -2.02 4.81
N SER A 474 21.09 -1.91 6.01
CA SER A 474 20.32 -2.99 6.62
C SER A 474 19.33 -2.49 7.66
N GLY A 475 18.25 -3.25 7.85
CA GLY A 475 17.27 -2.93 8.87
C GLY A 475 16.12 -3.93 8.93
N THR A 476 15.30 -3.76 9.95
CA THR A 476 14.09 -4.56 10.14
C THR A 476 12.87 -3.67 10.24
N GLY A 477 11.71 -4.24 9.93
CA GLY A 477 10.47 -3.49 9.97
C GLY A 477 9.24 -4.33 9.70
N HIS A 478 8.24 -3.74 9.07
CA HIS A 478 6.94 -4.34 8.81
C HIS A 478 6.42 -3.93 7.43
N GLY A 479 5.28 -4.51 7.04
CA GLY A 479 4.70 -4.18 5.73
C GLY A 479 3.28 -4.72 5.55
N VAL A 480 2.74 -4.47 4.37
CA VAL A 480 1.42 -4.95 3.95
C VAL A 480 1.42 -5.33 2.49
N GLN A 481 0.58 -6.30 2.15
CA GLN A 481 0.34 -6.71 0.78
C GLN A 481 -1.14 -6.99 0.57
N LEU A 482 -1.70 -6.42 -0.49
CA LEU A 482 -3.07 -6.66 -0.95
C LEU A 482 -3.06 -7.11 -2.39
N GLU A 483 -3.98 -8.01 -2.72
CA GLU A 483 -4.27 -8.41 -4.09
C GLU A 483 -5.76 -8.68 -4.24
N ALA A 484 -6.35 -8.26 -5.36
CA ALA A 484 -7.70 -8.63 -5.74
C ALA A 484 -7.76 -8.95 -7.23
N VAL A 485 -8.45 -10.01 -7.58
CA VAL A 485 -8.57 -10.53 -8.94
C VAL A 485 -10.01 -10.89 -9.24
N LEU A 486 -10.52 -10.38 -10.34
CA LEU A 486 -11.78 -10.80 -10.91
C LEU A 486 -11.49 -11.72 -12.10
N SER A 487 -11.87 -13.00 -12.01
CA SER A 487 -11.60 -14.02 -13.02
C SER A 487 -12.89 -14.55 -13.64
N TYR A 488 -12.91 -14.71 -14.96
CA TYR A 488 -14.01 -15.28 -15.72
C TYR A 488 -13.62 -16.62 -16.31
N ALA A 489 -14.42 -17.66 -16.05
CA ALA A 489 -14.22 -19.01 -16.56
C ALA A 489 -14.61 -19.09 -18.03
N ILE A 490 -13.68 -19.50 -18.88
CA ILE A 490 -13.89 -19.81 -20.30
C ILE A 490 -13.86 -21.34 -20.45
N GLY A 491 -15.06 -21.95 -20.49
CA GLY A 491 -15.15 -23.42 -20.47
C GLY A 491 -14.90 -24.00 -19.07
N LYS A 492 -14.47 -25.28 -19.02
CA LYS A 492 -14.37 -26.05 -17.76
C LYS A 492 -13.12 -25.73 -16.95
N ASN A 493 -12.00 -25.56 -17.60
CA ASN A 493 -10.67 -25.59 -16.98
C ASN A 493 -9.90 -24.27 -17.13
N PHE A 494 -10.26 -23.44 -18.09
CA PHE A 494 -9.53 -22.22 -18.41
C PHE A 494 -10.25 -20.98 -17.87
N SER A 495 -9.51 -20.04 -17.32
CA SER A 495 -10.02 -18.74 -16.89
C SER A 495 -9.07 -17.60 -17.25
N VAL A 496 -9.67 -16.43 -17.50
CA VAL A 496 -8.96 -15.16 -17.69
C VAL A 496 -9.41 -14.18 -16.62
N GLY A 497 -8.53 -13.29 -16.22
CA GLY A 497 -8.85 -12.33 -15.17
C GLY A 497 -8.05 -11.05 -15.27
N ALA A 498 -8.55 -10.05 -14.56
CA ALA A 498 -7.85 -8.80 -14.32
C ALA A 498 -7.87 -8.48 -12.84
N GLY A 499 -6.81 -7.88 -12.35
CA GLY A 499 -6.66 -7.59 -10.93
C GLY A 499 -5.76 -6.43 -10.63
N GLY A 500 -5.66 -6.13 -9.34
CA GLY A 500 -4.77 -5.12 -8.81
C GLY A 500 -3.98 -5.66 -7.62
N ARG A 501 -2.78 -5.10 -7.46
CA ARG A 501 -1.87 -5.46 -6.37
C ARG A 501 -1.29 -4.20 -5.75
N TYR A 502 -1.14 -4.22 -4.43
CA TYR A 502 -0.53 -3.16 -3.64
C TYR A 502 0.41 -3.76 -2.59
N TRP A 503 1.64 -3.28 -2.54
CA TRP A 503 2.66 -3.64 -1.55
C TRP A 503 3.24 -2.38 -0.93
N ALA A 504 3.45 -2.41 0.39
CA ALA A 504 4.20 -1.40 1.10
C ALA A 504 5.02 -2.05 2.22
N MET A 505 6.29 -1.66 2.34
CA MET A 505 7.23 -2.16 3.33
C MET A 505 8.01 -1.01 3.92
N TRP A 506 8.26 -1.06 5.22
CA TRP A 506 8.99 -0.05 5.98
C TRP A 506 10.06 -0.71 6.83
N ALA A 507 11.24 -0.13 6.88
CA ALA A 507 12.29 -0.43 7.85
C ALA A 507 12.74 0.87 8.53
N PRO A 508 11.97 1.36 9.52
CA PRO A 508 12.22 2.64 10.17
C PRO A 508 13.49 2.66 11.01
N GLY A 509 13.95 1.50 11.47
CA GLY A 509 15.19 1.33 12.23
C GLY A 509 16.39 0.91 11.38
N ALA A 510 16.33 1.10 10.06
CA ALA A 510 17.48 0.79 9.21
C ALA A 510 18.64 1.76 9.44
N SER A 511 19.84 1.28 9.11
CA SER A 511 21.10 2.02 9.22
C SER A 511 22.00 1.74 8.02
N THR A 512 22.96 2.61 7.82
CA THR A 512 23.98 2.47 6.78
C THR A 512 25.38 2.69 7.33
N ASN A 513 26.35 2.08 6.68
CA ASN A 513 27.75 2.38 6.77
C ASN A 513 28.13 3.18 5.51
N ILE A 514 27.92 4.51 5.56
CA ILE A 514 28.11 5.36 4.40
C ILE A 514 29.57 5.34 3.95
N PHE A 515 29.79 5.08 2.66
CA PHE A 515 31.10 5.02 2.02
C PHE A 515 32.13 4.13 2.75
N GLY A 516 31.64 3.06 3.42
CA GLY A 516 32.50 2.09 4.10
C GLY A 516 33.19 2.61 5.36
N THR A 517 32.66 3.65 5.99
CA THR A 517 33.13 4.07 7.32
C THR A 517 32.90 2.94 8.35
N ASP A 518 33.78 2.81 9.36
CA ASP A 518 33.82 1.64 10.26
C ASP A 518 32.60 1.46 11.19
N CYS A 519 31.54 2.23 11.00
CA CYS A 519 30.37 2.19 11.86
C CYS A 519 29.06 2.19 11.06
N PRO A 520 28.20 1.17 11.19
CA PRO A 520 26.84 1.18 10.66
C PRO A 520 25.92 2.02 11.56
N CYS A 521 26.31 3.22 11.88
CA CYS A 521 25.68 4.02 12.92
C CYS A 521 24.81 5.15 12.37
N GLN A 522 24.81 5.36 11.07
CA GLN A 522 23.97 6.40 10.48
C GLN A 522 22.56 5.88 10.27
N THR A 523 21.57 6.55 10.87
CA THR A 523 20.17 6.18 10.71
C THR A 523 19.72 6.34 9.27
N LEU A 524 19.00 5.36 8.75
CA LEU A 524 18.53 5.33 7.38
C LEU A 524 17.12 4.73 7.29
N PRO A 525 16.07 5.37 7.82
CA PRO A 525 14.71 4.91 7.58
C PRO A 525 14.44 4.70 6.09
N VAL A 526 14.01 3.48 5.73
CA VAL A 526 13.71 3.14 4.34
C VAL A 526 12.27 2.68 4.19
N ARG A 527 11.69 2.97 3.02
CA ARG A 527 10.35 2.55 2.65
C ARG A 527 10.27 2.21 1.17
N ALA A 528 9.48 1.19 0.85
CA ALA A 528 9.15 0.80 -0.51
C ALA A 528 7.65 0.66 -0.67
N GLU A 529 7.10 1.21 -1.73
CA GLU A 529 5.71 1.07 -2.15
C GLU A 529 5.68 0.63 -3.61
N ARG A 530 4.79 -0.33 -3.96
CA ARG A 530 4.55 -0.71 -5.36
C ARG A 530 3.12 -1.13 -5.55
N TYR A 531 2.47 -0.59 -6.58
CA TYR A 531 1.07 -0.89 -6.90
C TYR A 531 0.84 -0.89 -8.41
N GLY A 532 -0.19 -1.60 -8.83
CA GLY A 532 -0.55 -1.60 -10.25
C GLY A 532 -1.57 -2.65 -10.60
N GLY A 533 -1.93 -2.67 -11.88
CA GLY A 533 -2.88 -3.60 -12.45
C GLY A 533 -2.20 -4.75 -13.20
N PHE A 534 -2.84 -5.89 -13.25
CA PHE A 534 -2.40 -7.04 -14.03
C PHE A 534 -3.54 -7.74 -14.74
N ILE A 535 -3.20 -8.45 -15.79
CA ILE A 535 -4.05 -9.44 -16.45
C ILE A 535 -3.47 -10.81 -16.23
N GLN A 536 -4.32 -11.83 -16.13
CA GLN A 536 -3.92 -13.22 -15.92
C GLN A 536 -4.70 -14.19 -16.77
N ALA A 537 -4.10 -15.35 -16.99
CA ALA A 537 -4.75 -16.55 -17.50
C ALA A 537 -4.36 -17.73 -16.61
N SER A 538 -5.31 -18.61 -16.31
CA SER A 538 -5.05 -19.79 -15.49
C SER A 538 -5.76 -21.01 -16.04
N TYR A 539 -5.18 -22.16 -15.73
CA TYR A 539 -5.71 -23.48 -16.06
C TYR A 539 -5.85 -24.29 -14.78
N LYS A 540 -7.05 -24.87 -14.60
CA LYS A 540 -7.33 -25.82 -13.53
C LYS A 540 -7.06 -27.21 -14.04
N LEU A 541 -6.17 -27.93 -13.37
CA LEU A 541 -5.87 -29.32 -13.66
C LEU A 541 -6.96 -30.20 -13.04
N ASP A 542 -7.77 -30.85 -13.86
CA ASP A 542 -8.65 -31.93 -13.43
C ASP A 542 -7.77 -33.13 -13.09
N GLY A 543 -7.71 -33.47 -11.80
CA GLY A 543 -7.05 -34.64 -11.23
C GLY A 543 -5.99 -35.33 -12.06
N LEU A 544 -4.72 -35.10 -11.75
CA LEU A 544 -3.67 -35.98 -12.26
C LEU A 544 -4.00 -37.42 -11.87
N LYS A 545 -4.29 -38.28 -12.88
CA LYS A 545 -4.47 -39.71 -12.72
C LYS A 545 -3.20 -40.39 -12.27
#